data_20be8c67ed5717081d9585654d89d325
#
_entry.id   20be8c67ed5717081d9585654d89d325
#
_cell.length_a   1.000
_cell.length_b   1.000
_cell.length_c   1.000
_cell.angle_alpha   90.00
_cell.angle_beta   90.00
_cell.angle_gamma   90.00
#
_symmetry.space_group_name_H-M   'P 1'
#
loop_
_entity.id
_entity.type
_entity.pdbx_description
1 polymer ?
#
loop_
_entity_poly.entity_id
_entity_poly.type
_entity_poly.pdbx_seq_one_letter_code
_entity_poly.pdbx_strand_id
1 'polypeptide(L)'
;PHTGTQSYGDLPKEKYIPTAAISTNGAELLSKKLKSNPSLKFYFKMSCQTFDDVMSHNVIGEIKGSEFPEKIMIVGGHLDSWDLADGSQDDGAGCVQGMTVLETFKKLNYKPKNTIRVVLFMNEENGGRGGTKYEELSKLNNENHIFALESDSGGFTPRGFSFECDENNFSKVLSWKTLFEPYLIHSFIKGHTGSDIHPLTSAKMVKVGLKPD
;
A
#
# COMPACT_ATOMS: atom_id res chain seq x y z
N PRO A 1 -13.76 -11.08 3.77
CA PRO A 1 -13.68 -10.11 4.87
C PRO A 1 -12.30 -10.23 5.51
N HIS A 2 -11.65 -9.12 5.75
CA HIS A 2 -10.41 -9.10 6.51
C HIS A 2 -10.65 -8.53 7.91
N THR A 3 -9.77 -8.80 8.82
CA THR A 3 -9.72 -8.17 10.13
C THR A 3 -9.25 -6.71 9.98
N GLY A 4 -9.26 -5.97 11.05
CA GLY A 4 -8.85 -4.57 11.03
C GLY A 4 -8.87 -3.99 12.42
N THR A 5 -8.42 -2.76 12.56
CA THR A 5 -8.54 -1.99 13.78
C THR A 5 -9.76 -1.09 13.71
N GLN A 6 -10.45 -0.91 14.84
CA GLN A 6 -11.53 0.05 14.96
C GLN A 6 -10.98 1.36 15.51
N SER A 7 -11.10 2.42 14.73
CA SER A 7 -10.90 3.76 15.26
C SER A 7 -12.17 4.28 15.93
N TYR A 8 -12.01 4.84 17.12
CA TYR A 8 -13.09 5.51 17.86
C TYR A 8 -12.97 7.04 17.82
N GLY A 9 -12.03 7.57 17.01
CA GLY A 9 -11.76 9.00 16.95
C GLY A 9 -11.43 9.57 18.33
N ASP A 10 -12.07 10.68 18.68
CA ASP A 10 -11.85 11.39 19.96
C ASP A 10 -12.72 10.87 21.11
N LEU A 11 -13.39 9.74 20.96
CA LEU A 11 -14.17 9.18 22.05
C LEU A 11 -13.26 8.74 23.21
N PRO A 12 -13.61 9.06 24.46
CA PRO A 12 -12.87 8.59 25.62
C PRO A 12 -13.00 7.06 25.76
N LYS A 13 -11.94 6.41 26.23
CA LYS A 13 -11.81 4.93 26.26
C LYS A 13 -12.96 4.23 27.00
N GLU A 14 -13.52 4.85 28.03
CA GLU A 14 -14.66 4.31 28.79
C GLU A 14 -15.97 4.25 27.99
N LYS A 15 -16.00 4.90 26.84
CA LYS A 15 -17.13 4.86 25.90
C LYS A 15 -16.94 3.88 24.74
N TYR A 16 -15.79 3.21 24.68
CA TYR A 16 -15.55 2.23 23.63
C TYR A 16 -16.48 1.04 23.79
N ILE A 17 -17.08 0.63 22.68
CA ILE A 17 -17.87 -0.60 22.61
C ILE A 17 -17.04 -1.71 22.00
N PRO A 18 -17.19 -2.97 22.43
CA PRO A 18 -16.52 -4.09 21.78
C PRO A 18 -16.94 -4.20 20.31
N THR A 19 -15.96 -4.33 19.42
CA THR A 19 -16.18 -4.50 17.98
C THR A 19 -15.39 -5.69 17.46
N ALA A 20 -15.92 -6.36 16.46
CA ALA A 20 -15.25 -7.48 15.81
C ALA A 20 -15.70 -7.60 14.36
N ALA A 21 -14.78 -7.99 13.48
CA ALA A 21 -15.12 -8.41 12.13
C ALA A 21 -15.72 -9.83 12.15
N ILE A 22 -16.74 -10.06 11.36
CA ILE A 22 -17.36 -11.38 11.18
C ILE A 22 -17.32 -11.76 9.70
N SER A 23 -17.34 -13.06 9.42
CA SER A 23 -17.38 -13.56 8.05
C SER A 23 -18.67 -13.14 7.33
N THR A 24 -18.65 -13.08 6.01
CA THR A 24 -19.83 -12.82 5.18
C THR A 24 -20.97 -13.76 5.51
N ASN A 25 -20.69 -15.07 5.61
CA ASN A 25 -21.69 -16.08 5.99
C ASN A 25 -22.25 -15.83 7.39
N GLY A 26 -21.41 -15.41 8.34
CA GLY A 26 -21.83 -15.03 9.69
C GLY A 26 -22.76 -13.81 9.68
N ALA A 27 -22.43 -12.80 8.88
CA ALA A 27 -23.26 -11.60 8.73
C ALA A 27 -24.63 -11.92 8.11
N GLU A 28 -24.66 -12.75 7.06
CA GLU A 28 -25.92 -13.21 6.44
C GLU A 28 -26.77 -14.01 7.40
N LEU A 29 -26.18 -14.95 8.14
CA LEU A 29 -26.88 -15.74 9.15
C LEU A 29 -27.49 -14.84 10.24
N LEU A 30 -26.69 -13.90 10.75
CA LEU A 30 -27.13 -12.95 11.78
C LEU A 30 -28.28 -12.07 11.26
N SER A 31 -28.15 -11.53 10.05
CA SER A 31 -29.19 -10.74 9.39
C SER A 31 -30.50 -11.53 9.24
N LYS A 32 -30.41 -12.78 8.78
CA LYS A 32 -31.59 -13.66 8.63
C LYS A 32 -32.26 -13.93 9.98
N LYS A 33 -31.48 -14.21 11.01
CA LYS A 33 -32.01 -14.47 12.35
C LYS A 33 -32.64 -13.23 12.99
N LEU A 34 -32.06 -12.05 12.80
CA LEU A 34 -32.64 -10.79 13.28
C LEU A 34 -33.96 -10.45 12.62
N LYS A 35 -34.13 -10.76 11.32
CA LYS A 35 -35.44 -10.58 10.64
C LYS A 35 -36.54 -11.44 11.24
N SER A 36 -36.22 -12.67 11.70
CA SER A 36 -37.20 -13.55 12.32
C SER A 36 -37.36 -13.33 13.83
N ASN A 37 -36.37 -12.79 14.50
CA ASN A 37 -36.37 -12.46 15.92
C ASN A 37 -35.63 -11.14 16.19
N PRO A 38 -36.31 -9.97 16.15
CA PRO A 38 -35.70 -8.69 16.41
C PRO A 38 -35.08 -8.52 17.81
N SER A 39 -35.50 -9.36 18.76
CA SER A 39 -34.98 -9.38 20.14
C SER A 39 -33.84 -10.37 20.35
N LEU A 40 -33.24 -10.87 19.26
CA LEU A 40 -32.12 -11.80 19.32
C LEU A 40 -30.96 -11.17 20.14
N LYS A 41 -30.47 -11.95 21.08
CA LYS A 41 -29.27 -11.61 21.85
C LYS A 41 -28.06 -12.30 21.21
N PHE A 42 -27.00 -11.57 21.06
CA PHE A 42 -25.72 -12.06 20.58
C PHE A 42 -24.70 -12.00 21.71
N TYR A 43 -24.03 -13.11 21.97
CA TYR A 43 -22.95 -13.17 22.93
C TYR A 43 -21.62 -13.35 22.20
N PHE A 44 -20.64 -12.53 22.49
CA PHE A 44 -19.27 -12.77 22.10
C PHE A 44 -18.31 -12.36 23.21
N LYS A 45 -17.19 -13.04 23.27
CA LYS A 45 -16.13 -12.79 24.26
C LYS A 45 -14.85 -12.46 23.50
N MET A 46 -14.19 -11.40 23.92
CA MET A 46 -12.92 -10.96 23.39
C MET A 46 -11.88 -10.92 24.50
N SER A 47 -10.64 -11.25 24.17
CA SER A 47 -9.46 -11.15 25.08
C SER A 47 -8.35 -10.36 24.45
N CYS A 48 -8.69 -9.35 23.63
CA CYS A 48 -7.75 -8.51 22.93
C CYS A 48 -6.89 -7.70 23.92
N GLN A 49 -5.61 -7.60 23.64
CA GLN A 49 -4.66 -6.84 24.42
C GLN A 49 -3.80 -6.01 23.45
N THR A 50 -3.39 -4.84 23.89
CA THR A 50 -2.37 -4.03 23.22
C THR A 50 -1.06 -4.27 23.94
N PHE A 51 -0.05 -4.68 23.22
CA PHE A 51 1.30 -4.88 23.70
C PHE A 51 2.16 -3.67 23.39
N ASP A 52 3.32 -3.60 24.05
CA ASP A 52 4.33 -2.59 23.73
C ASP A 52 4.85 -2.74 22.32
N ASP A 53 5.24 -1.63 21.71
CA ASP A 53 5.84 -1.61 20.39
C ASP A 53 7.13 -2.42 20.33
N VAL A 54 7.32 -3.15 19.26
CA VAL A 54 8.56 -3.87 18.97
C VAL A 54 9.29 -3.25 17.77
N MET A 55 10.63 -3.25 17.82
CA MET A 55 11.43 -2.74 16.72
C MET A 55 11.30 -3.64 15.49
N SER A 56 11.05 -3.03 14.35
CA SER A 56 11.05 -3.69 13.04
C SER A 56 11.75 -2.82 11.99
N HIS A 57 11.80 -3.27 10.73
CA HIS A 57 12.59 -2.61 9.69
C HIS A 57 11.89 -2.67 8.34
N ASN A 58 11.95 -1.59 7.58
CA ASN A 58 11.74 -1.64 6.14
C ASN A 58 12.92 -2.36 5.47
N VAL A 59 12.67 -3.05 4.37
CA VAL A 59 13.72 -3.65 3.54
C VAL A 59 13.90 -2.83 2.27
N ILE A 60 15.15 -2.45 1.99
CA ILE A 60 15.46 -1.58 0.85
C ILE A 60 16.49 -2.24 -0.04
N GLY A 61 16.21 -2.26 -1.35
CA GLY A 61 17.14 -2.65 -2.40
C GLY A 61 17.16 -1.60 -3.50
N GLU A 62 18.33 -1.34 -4.11
CA GLU A 62 18.41 -0.35 -5.17
C GLU A 62 19.40 -0.69 -6.27
N ILE A 63 19.13 -0.15 -7.47
CA ILE A 63 20.09 -0.03 -8.57
C ILE A 63 20.34 1.45 -8.77
N LYS A 64 21.58 1.89 -8.53
CA LYS A 64 21.97 3.29 -8.68
C LYS A 64 21.90 3.75 -10.14
N GLY A 65 21.37 4.96 -10.32
CA GLY A 65 21.31 5.62 -11.61
C GLY A 65 22.68 5.88 -12.23
N SER A 66 22.76 5.75 -13.54
CA SER A 66 24.01 5.95 -14.29
C SER A 66 24.28 7.42 -14.65
N GLU A 67 23.23 8.24 -14.72
CA GLU A 67 23.32 9.67 -15.11
C GLU A 67 22.89 10.60 -13.96
N PHE A 68 21.84 10.23 -13.24
CA PHE A 68 21.22 11.04 -12.18
C PHE A 68 20.99 10.17 -10.93
N PRO A 69 22.05 9.69 -10.27
CA PRO A 69 21.91 8.78 -9.12
C PRO A 69 21.21 9.42 -7.91
N GLU A 70 21.18 10.75 -7.83
CA GLU A 70 20.48 11.51 -6.78
C GLU A 70 18.96 11.56 -6.97
N LYS A 71 18.46 11.22 -8.17
CA LYS A 71 17.03 11.17 -8.47
C LYS A 71 16.53 9.77 -8.23
N ILE A 72 15.66 9.60 -7.25
CA ILE A 72 15.18 8.30 -6.79
C ILE A 72 13.75 8.06 -7.30
N MET A 73 13.54 6.89 -7.87
CA MET A 73 12.24 6.35 -8.23
C MET A 73 11.96 5.15 -7.35
N ILE A 74 10.89 5.19 -6.58
CA ILE A 74 10.48 4.12 -5.67
C ILE A 74 9.48 3.20 -6.36
N VAL A 75 9.63 1.90 -6.09
CA VAL A 75 8.61 0.89 -6.29
C VAL A 75 8.48 0.13 -4.97
N GLY A 76 7.26 -0.05 -4.47
CA GLY A 76 7.08 -0.66 -3.15
C GLY A 76 5.76 -1.36 -2.95
N GLY A 77 5.67 -1.95 -1.80
CA GLY A 77 4.54 -2.60 -1.18
C GLY A 77 4.91 -2.86 0.29
N HIS A 78 4.04 -3.49 1.08
CA HIS A 78 4.32 -3.71 2.48
C HIS A 78 4.59 -5.19 2.84
N LEU A 79 5.40 -5.39 3.89
CA LEU A 79 5.87 -6.71 4.32
C LEU A 79 4.96 -7.36 5.35
N ASP A 80 4.23 -6.56 6.11
CA ASP A 80 3.35 -7.07 7.14
C ASP A 80 1.99 -7.49 6.56
N SER A 81 1.26 -8.25 7.31
CA SER A 81 -0.10 -8.68 7.00
C SER A 81 -0.89 -8.83 8.30
N TRP A 82 -2.21 -8.87 8.18
CA TRP A 82 -3.05 -9.16 9.33
C TRP A 82 -2.77 -10.53 9.93
N ASP A 83 -2.80 -10.62 11.25
CA ASP A 83 -2.74 -11.88 11.98
C ASP A 83 -3.71 -12.91 11.41
N LEU A 84 -3.25 -14.17 11.33
CA LEU A 84 -3.97 -15.31 10.77
C LEU A 84 -4.16 -15.25 9.24
N ALA A 85 -3.60 -14.26 8.56
CA ALA A 85 -3.54 -14.19 7.12
C ALA A 85 -2.13 -14.52 6.62
N ASP A 86 -2.04 -15.16 5.45
CA ASP A 86 -0.75 -15.46 4.81
C ASP A 86 -0.18 -14.22 4.07
N GLY A 87 -0.98 -13.14 3.90
CA GLY A 87 -0.56 -11.93 3.23
C GLY A 87 -0.21 -12.08 1.76
N SER A 88 -0.72 -13.12 1.08
CA SER A 88 -0.29 -13.42 -0.30
C SER A 88 -0.69 -12.35 -1.31
N GLN A 89 -1.85 -11.72 -1.11
CA GLN A 89 -2.39 -10.69 -1.99
C GLN A 89 -2.24 -9.29 -1.40
N ASP A 90 -2.25 -9.21 -0.09
CA ASP A 90 -2.15 -8.02 0.71
C ASP A 90 -1.05 -8.26 1.78
N ASP A 91 0.28 -7.95 1.53
CA ASP A 91 0.75 -7.45 0.23
C ASP A 91 2.01 -8.19 -0.25
N GLY A 92 2.06 -9.52 -0.06
CA GLY A 92 3.14 -10.35 -0.62
C GLY A 92 3.26 -10.20 -2.14
N ALA A 93 2.14 -9.97 -2.84
CA ALA A 93 2.11 -9.76 -4.28
C ALA A 93 2.87 -8.49 -4.68
N GLY A 94 2.62 -7.35 -4.03
CA GLY A 94 3.32 -6.10 -4.30
C GLY A 94 4.79 -6.17 -3.95
N CYS A 95 5.14 -6.82 -2.84
CA CYS A 95 6.54 -7.09 -2.49
C CYS A 95 7.27 -7.84 -3.61
N VAL A 96 6.69 -8.93 -4.14
CA VAL A 96 7.30 -9.72 -5.22
C VAL A 96 7.38 -8.91 -6.51
N GLN A 97 6.36 -8.12 -6.84
CA GLN A 97 6.37 -7.24 -8.01
C GLN A 97 7.51 -6.21 -7.90
N GLY A 98 7.68 -5.56 -6.74
CA GLY A 98 8.78 -4.64 -6.49
C GLY A 98 10.14 -5.30 -6.69
N MET A 99 10.38 -6.44 -6.08
CA MET A 99 11.63 -7.19 -6.24
C MET A 99 11.88 -7.59 -7.70
N THR A 100 10.83 -7.99 -8.43
CA THR A 100 10.91 -8.38 -9.85
C THR A 100 11.35 -7.21 -10.73
N VAL A 101 11.03 -5.97 -10.38
CA VAL A 101 11.53 -4.78 -11.09
C VAL A 101 13.06 -4.77 -11.08
N LEU A 102 13.71 -4.87 -9.91
CA LEU A 102 15.17 -4.89 -9.81
C LEU A 102 15.78 -6.10 -10.52
N GLU A 103 15.17 -7.27 -10.36
CA GLU A 103 15.61 -8.49 -11.04
C GLU A 103 15.56 -8.32 -12.57
N THR A 104 14.51 -7.70 -13.10
CA THR A 104 14.35 -7.47 -14.54
C THR A 104 15.43 -6.54 -15.07
N PHE A 105 15.70 -5.42 -14.40
CA PHE A 105 16.80 -4.51 -14.77
C PHE A 105 18.15 -5.25 -14.80
N LYS A 106 18.39 -6.10 -13.79
CA LYS A 106 19.63 -6.89 -13.70
C LYS A 106 19.72 -7.93 -14.80
N LYS A 107 18.65 -8.69 -15.08
CA LYS A 107 18.62 -9.71 -16.15
C LYS A 107 18.83 -9.12 -17.53
N LEU A 108 18.25 -7.94 -17.78
CA LEU A 108 18.40 -7.21 -19.05
C LEU A 108 19.76 -6.50 -19.16
N ASN A 109 20.58 -6.51 -18.11
CA ASN A 109 21.80 -5.71 -18.01
C ASN A 109 21.55 -4.22 -18.35
N TYR A 110 20.36 -3.74 -18.01
CA TYR A 110 19.96 -2.37 -18.28
C TYR A 110 20.35 -1.46 -17.12
N LYS A 111 21.07 -0.39 -17.45
CA LYS A 111 21.49 0.62 -16.47
C LYS A 111 20.49 1.79 -16.50
N PRO A 112 19.64 1.95 -15.49
CA PRO A 112 18.70 3.05 -15.45
C PRO A 112 19.45 4.39 -15.31
N LYS A 113 18.87 5.46 -15.87
CA LYS A 113 19.45 6.81 -15.73
C LYS A 113 19.31 7.33 -14.30
N ASN A 114 18.16 7.13 -13.69
CA ASN A 114 17.85 7.47 -12.31
C ASN A 114 17.99 6.24 -11.40
N THR A 115 18.16 6.44 -10.11
CA THR A 115 18.14 5.33 -9.14
C THR A 115 16.74 4.72 -9.07
N ILE A 116 16.66 3.40 -9.21
CA ILE A 116 15.46 2.61 -8.95
C ILE A 116 15.62 1.98 -7.59
N ARG A 117 14.73 2.30 -6.67
CA ARG A 117 14.74 1.79 -5.29
C ARG A 117 13.46 1.01 -5.04
N VAL A 118 13.60 -0.22 -4.57
CA VAL A 118 12.49 -0.98 -4.00
C VAL A 118 12.49 -0.76 -2.51
N VAL A 119 11.32 -0.47 -1.96
CA VAL A 119 11.09 -0.35 -0.52
C VAL A 119 9.95 -1.27 -0.16
N LEU A 120 10.24 -2.23 0.73
CA LEU A 120 9.24 -3.09 1.33
C LEU A 120 8.97 -2.52 2.71
N PHE A 121 7.83 -1.90 2.86
CA PHE A 121 7.46 -1.16 4.07
C PHE A 121 6.99 -2.10 5.16
N MET A 122 7.11 -1.68 6.41
CA MET A 122 6.68 -2.44 7.57
C MET A 122 5.62 -1.68 8.34
N ASN A 123 4.61 -2.40 8.86
CA ASN A 123 3.55 -1.86 9.70
C ASN A 123 2.55 -0.97 8.93
N GLU A 124 2.26 -1.29 7.67
CA GLU A 124 1.19 -0.63 6.91
C GLU A 124 -0.14 -0.85 7.60
N GLU A 125 -0.49 -2.10 7.85
CA GLU A 125 -1.77 -2.59 8.38
C GLU A 125 -2.16 -2.01 9.75
N ASN A 126 -1.17 -1.63 10.54
CA ASN A 126 -1.36 -1.20 11.94
C ASN A 126 -0.76 0.18 12.26
N GLY A 127 -0.68 1.07 11.27
CA GLY A 127 -0.34 2.45 11.55
C GLY A 127 0.61 3.16 10.59
N GLY A 128 1.08 2.52 9.51
CA GLY A 128 1.89 3.17 8.46
C GLY A 128 3.23 3.72 8.95
N ARG A 129 3.80 3.10 10.01
CA ARG A 129 5.03 3.62 10.64
C ARG A 129 6.25 3.47 9.76
N GLY A 130 6.26 2.43 8.91
CA GLY A 130 7.33 2.19 7.94
C GLY A 130 7.43 3.30 6.91
N GLY A 131 6.32 3.67 6.28
CA GLY A 131 6.23 4.78 5.33
C GLY A 131 6.57 6.11 5.97
N THR A 132 6.03 6.39 7.17
CA THR A 132 6.32 7.61 7.93
C THR A 132 7.81 7.71 8.26
N LYS A 133 8.42 6.62 8.75
CA LYS A 133 9.84 6.62 9.10
C LYS A 133 10.75 6.76 7.89
N TYR A 134 10.35 6.14 6.77
CA TYR A 134 11.08 6.29 5.52
C TYR A 134 11.11 7.77 5.08
N GLU A 135 9.97 8.47 5.11
CA GLU A 135 9.90 9.89 4.76
C GLU A 135 10.73 10.77 5.71
N GLU A 136 10.69 10.52 7.03
CA GLU A 136 11.53 11.24 7.99
C GLU A 136 13.02 11.14 7.65
N LEU A 137 13.49 9.91 7.38
CA LEU A 137 14.88 9.66 7.03
C LEU A 137 15.25 10.22 5.66
N SER A 138 14.35 10.15 4.70
CA SER A 138 14.51 10.78 3.39
C SER A 138 14.75 12.28 3.49
N LYS A 139 13.95 12.96 4.29
CA LYS A 139 14.11 14.40 4.54
C LYS A 139 15.45 14.71 5.23
N LEU A 140 15.79 13.93 6.26
CA LEU A 140 17.05 14.10 6.97
C LEU A 140 18.26 13.94 6.04
N ASN A 141 18.20 13.00 5.11
CA ASN A 141 19.24 12.71 4.14
C ASN A 141 19.16 13.60 2.88
N ASN A 142 18.20 14.51 2.78
CA ASN A 142 17.94 15.34 1.61
C ASN A 142 17.78 14.52 0.31
N GLU A 143 17.11 13.38 0.39
CA GLU A 143 16.86 12.52 -0.77
C GLU A 143 15.86 13.16 -1.75
N ASN A 144 16.10 12.99 -3.03
CA ASN A 144 15.29 13.58 -4.10
C ASN A 144 14.42 12.50 -4.77
N HIS A 145 13.24 12.27 -4.22
CA HIS A 145 12.25 11.37 -4.81
C HIS A 145 11.47 12.08 -5.92
N ILE A 146 11.54 11.54 -7.15
CA ILE A 146 10.86 12.09 -8.32
C ILE A 146 9.63 11.26 -8.72
N PHE A 147 9.55 10.01 -8.27
CA PHE A 147 8.48 9.06 -8.59
C PHE A 147 8.35 8.04 -7.46
N ALA A 148 7.13 7.63 -7.15
CA ALA A 148 6.86 6.51 -6.26
C ALA A 148 5.65 5.73 -6.77
N LEU A 149 5.79 4.40 -6.87
CA LEU A 149 4.72 3.47 -7.19
C LEU A 149 4.54 2.50 -6.05
N GLU A 150 3.31 2.35 -5.59
CA GLU A 150 2.91 1.32 -4.64
C GLU A 150 1.97 0.33 -5.30
N SER A 151 2.23 -0.94 -5.05
CA SER A 151 1.38 -2.04 -5.46
C SER A 151 0.84 -2.72 -4.21
N ASP A 152 -0.39 -2.40 -3.86
CA ASP A 152 -1.07 -2.85 -2.65
C ASP A 152 -2.57 -3.07 -2.95
N SER A 153 -2.83 -3.82 -4.00
CA SER A 153 -4.20 -4.16 -4.41
C SER A 153 -4.28 -5.60 -4.96
N GLY A 154 -3.28 -6.42 -4.62
CA GLY A 154 -3.18 -7.81 -5.02
C GLY A 154 -2.44 -8.05 -6.35
N GLY A 155 -2.20 -9.34 -6.62
CA GLY A 155 -1.43 -9.82 -7.77
C GLY A 155 -2.26 -10.17 -9.00
N PHE A 156 -3.45 -9.60 -9.15
CA PHE A 156 -4.31 -9.85 -10.31
C PHE A 156 -3.86 -9.07 -11.55
N THR A 157 -4.53 -9.30 -12.66
CA THR A 157 -4.19 -8.65 -13.94
C THR A 157 -4.27 -7.13 -13.80
N PRO A 158 -3.19 -6.38 -14.10
CA PRO A 158 -3.22 -4.93 -14.02
C PRO A 158 -4.20 -4.34 -15.05
N ARG A 159 -5.00 -3.36 -14.64
CA ARG A 159 -5.97 -2.68 -15.49
C ARG A 159 -5.72 -1.18 -15.59
N GLY A 160 -4.92 -0.65 -14.70
CA GLY A 160 -4.65 0.78 -14.69
C GLY A 160 -3.75 1.26 -13.58
N PHE A 161 -3.74 2.57 -13.47
CA PHE A 161 -3.01 3.29 -12.44
C PHE A 161 -3.84 4.44 -11.90
N SER A 162 -3.72 4.71 -10.61
CA SER A 162 -4.13 5.97 -9.99
C SER A 162 -2.92 6.86 -9.77
N PHE A 163 -3.12 8.17 -9.84
CA PHE A 163 -2.05 9.16 -9.76
C PHE A 163 -2.37 10.27 -8.78
N GLU A 164 -1.39 10.61 -7.95
CA GLU A 164 -1.31 11.85 -7.20
C GLU A 164 -0.15 12.68 -7.74
N CYS A 165 -0.47 13.74 -8.48
CA CYS A 165 0.49 14.68 -9.05
C CYS A 165 -0.21 15.96 -9.53
N ASP A 166 0.57 16.97 -9.90
CA ASP A 166 0.06 18.18 -10.54
C ASP A 166 -0.50 17.92 -11.94
N GLU A 167 -1.22 18.91 -12.52
CA GLU A 167 -1.88 18.78 -13.82
C GLU A 167 -0.89 18.57 -14.97
N ASN A 168 0.30 19.18 -14.90
CA ASN A 168 1.30 19.04 -15.96
C ASN A 168 1.85 17.61 -15.99
N ASN A 169 2.17 17.06 -14.82
CA ASN A 169 2.62 15.70 -14.69
C ASN A 169 1.50 14.71 -15.06
N PHE A 170 0.25 14.98 -14.67
CA PHE A 170 -0.88 14.14 -15.05
C PHE A 170 -1.09 14.10 -16.57
N SER A 171 -1.04 15.24 -17.24
CA SER A 171 -1.11 15.31 -18.71
C SER A 171 0.02 14.52 -19.37
N LYS A 172 1.21 14.55 -18.80
CA LYS A 172 2.36 13.77 -19.28
C LYS A 172 2.13 12.27 -19.12
N VAL A 173 1.69 11.80 -17.97
CA VAL A 173 1.45 10.34 -17.77
C VAL A 173 0.28 9.85 -18.63
N LEU A 174 -0.74 10.68 -18.87
CA LEU A 174 -1.81 10.35 -19.79
C LEU A 174 -1.30 10.11 -21.22
N SER A 175 -0.26 10.83 -21.67
CA SER A 175 0.32 10.60 -22.98
C SER A 175 0.99 9.23 -23.14
N TRP A 176 1.29 8.55 -22.05
CA TRP A 176 1.86 7.20 -22.06
C TRP A 176 0.80 6.09 -22.20
N LYS A 177 -0.48 6.42 -22.04
CA LYS A 177 -1.57 5.44 -22.00
C LYS A 177 -1.52 4.47 -23.20
N THR A 178 -1.25 4.97 -24.39
CA THR A 178 -1.16 4.15 -25.60
C THR A 178 -0.07 3.07 -25.56
N LEU A 179 1.00 3.28 -24.75
CA LEU A 179 2.06 2.30 -24.55
C LEU A 179 1.57 1.10 -23.73
N PHE A 180 0.52 1.28 -22.95
CA PHE A 180 -0.03 0.27 -22.04
C PHE A 180 -1.26 -0.46 -22.61
N GLU A 181 -1.90 0.08 -23.65
CA GLU A 181 -3.07 -0.52 -24.27
C GLU A 181 -2.85 -1.97 -24.75
N PRO A 182 -1.69 -2.36 -25.34
CA PRO A 182 -1.42 -3.74 -25.72
C PRO A 182 -1.43 -4.72 -24.53
N TYR A 183 -1.26 -4.22 -23.32
CA TYR A 183 -1.27 -5.01 -22.08
C TYR A 183 -2.62 -4.95 -21.35
N LEU A 184 -3.67 -4.40 -21.99
CA LEU A 184 -5.02 -4.22 -21.45
C LEU A 184 -5.05 -3.30 -20.21
N ILE A 185 -4.07 -2.42 -20.07
CA ILE A 185 -4.00 -1.39 -19.05
C ILE A 185 -4.56 -0.10 -19.65
N HIS A 186 -5.77 0.27 -19.26
CA HIS A 186 -6.54 1.34 -19.90
C HIS A 186 -7.04 2.41 -18.93
N SER A 187 -6.98 2.17 -17.62
CA SER A 187 -7.46 3.12 -16.61
C SER A 187 -6.30 3.98 -16.09
N PHE A 188 -6.37 5.29 -16.36
CA PHE A 188 -5.43 6.30 -15.86
C PHE A 188 -6.26 7.38 -15.18
N ILE A 189 -6.32 7.37 -13.85
CA ILE A 189 -7.21 8.23 -13.08
C ILE A 189 -6.45 8.98 -11.98
N LYS A 190 -6.93 10.14 -11.59
CA LYS A 190 -6.49 10.78 -10.34
C LYS A 190 -7.15 10.09 -9.16
N GLY A 191 -6.40 9.84 -8.11
CA GLY A 191 -6.92 9.20 -6.90
C GLY A 191 -5.84 8.72 -5.97
N HIS A 192 -6.24 8.08 -4.89
CA HIS A 192 -5.34 7.50 -3.89
C HIS A 192 -4.37 6.50 -4.52
N THR A 193 -3.11 6.58 -4.12
CA THR A 193 -2.01 5.85 -4.74
C THR A 193 -1.40 4.76 -3.87
N GLY A 194 -1.48 4.90 -2.56
CA GLY A 194 -0.99 3.93 -1.59
C GLY A 194 -0.71 4.58 -0.24
N SER A 195 -0.81 3.81 0.82
CA SER A 195 -0.69 4.30 2.21
C SER A 195 0.77 4.56 2.59
N ASP A 196 1.69 3.71 2.14
CA ASP A 196 3.11 3.79 2.50
C ASP A 196 3.84 4.91 1.78
N ILE A 197 3.48 5.21 0.53
CA ILE A 197 4.05 6.33 -0.23
C ILE A 197 3.30 7.65 0.02
N HIS A 198 2.14 7.59 0.68
CA HIS A 198 1.36 8.81 0.99
C HIS A 198 2.16 9.85 1.79
N PRO A 199 2.94 9.49 2.81
CA PRO A 199 3.74 10.44 3.58
C PRO A 199 4.80 11.19 2.77
N LEU A 200 5.25 10.63 1.64
CA LEU A 200 6.29 11.24 0.82
C LEU A 200 5.83 12.61 0.27
N THR A 201 6.58 13.65 0.60
CA THR A 201 6.24 15.03 0.24
C THR A 201 7.33 15.68 -0.60
N SER A 202 7.37 15.40 -1.89
CA SER A 202 8.20 16.13 -2.84
C SER A 202 7.32 16.93 -3.80
N ALA A 203 7.59 18.22 -3.94
CA ALA A 203 6.71 19.16 -4.67
C ALA A 203 6.47 18.83 -6.16
N LYS A 204 7.28 17.95 -6.73
CA LYS A 204 7.19 17.55 -8.15
C LYS A 204 7.13 16.03 -8.36
N MET A 205 6.95 15.30 -7.30
CA MET A 205 6.89 13.84 -7.38
C MET A 205 5.56 13.39 -7.99
N VAL A 206 5.62 12.33 -8.78
CA VAL A 206 4.45 11.60 -9.25
C VAL A 206 4.30 10.36 -8.37
N LYS A 207 3.21 10.27 -7.62
CA LYS A 207 2.83 9.04 -6.92
C LYS A 207 1.85 8.24 -7.76
N VAL A 208 1.97 6.93 -7.70
CA VAL A 208 1.22 6.00 -8.54
C VAL A 208 0.77 4.81 -7.70
N GLY A 209 -0.49 4.44 -7.82
CA GLY A 209 -1.02 3.18 -7.31
C GLY A 209 -1.36 2.24 -8.45
N LEU A 210 -0.88 1.00 -8.40
CA LEU A 210 -1.27 -0.03 -9.36
C LEU A 210 -2.72 -0.45 -9.11
N LYS A 211 -3.51 -0.59 -10.18
CA LYS A 211 -4.92 -1.01 -10.13
C LYS A 211 -5.09 -2.30 -10.93
N PRO A 212 -5.13 -3.45 -10.27
CA PRO A 212 -5.50 -4.73 -10.88
C PRO A 212 -7.02 -4.87 -11.03
N ASP A 213 -7.46 -6.03 -11.56
CA ASP A 213 -8.86 -6.47 -11.64
C ASP A 213 -9.53 -6.53 -10.27
#